data_5ed648cb596f2ee2c151f0b4eacf6539
#
_entry.id   5ed648cb596f2ee2c151f0b4eacf6539
#
_cell.length_a   1.000
_cell.length_b   1.000
_cell.length_c   1.000
_cell.angle_alpha   90.00
_cell.angle_beta   90.00
_cell.angle_gamma   90.00
#
_symmetry.space_group_name_H-M   'P 1'
#
loop_
_entity.id
_entity.type
_entity.pdbx_description
1 polymer ?
#
loop_
_entity_poly.entity_id
_entity_poly.type
_entity_poly.pdbx_seq_one_letter_code
_entity_poly.pdbx_strand_id
1 'polypeptide(L)'
;MSAKEVVFSDAARQRMLRGVNVLADAVQVTLGPKGRNVVLDKAFGAPTVTKDGVSVAKEIELEDKFENMGAQMVKEVASKTSDIAGDGTTTATVLARAMLREGLKSVAAGMNPMDLKRGIDKAVTAAVAELANLSRPCSDHKEIAQVGTISANSDDSIGNVIAEAMEKVGKEGVITVEEGSGLENELDVVEGMQFDRGYLSPYFVTNQDTMSADLESPFILIHDKKVSNIRDLLPVLEAVAKTSRPLMIIAEDIEGEALATLVVNNIRGILKVCAVKAPGFGDRRKAMLQDIAVLTGGQVISEEVGMSLEGVTIDQLGEAKKIQVSKDNTTLIDGAGDSKDIEARVNQIRAQIEESSSDYDREKMQERVAKLAGGVAVIKVGAATEVEMKEKKARVEDALHATRAAVEEGVVPGGGVALVRALTAIKGTKGDNHEQNIGIEIACRSMEEPLRQIVANAGGEPSVVFHAVADGKGSHGFNAATGEYGDMLKMGILDPTKVTRTALQNAASIAGLMITTECMVAEKPQEEAAGGGAPDMGGMGGMGGMGGMM
;
A
#
# COMPACT_ATOMS: atom_id res chain seq x y z
N MET A 1 22.66 8.52 -27.31
CA MET A 1 21.57 7.54 -27.05
C MET A 1 22.18 6.16 -27.22
N SER A 2 22.04 5.28 -26.25
CA SER A 2 22.49 3.88 -26.36
C SER A 2 21.68 3.15 -27.45
N ALA A 3 22.33 2.22 -28.15
CA ALA A 3 21.63 1.38 -29.15
C ALA A 3 20.54 0.54 -28.45
N LYS A 4 19.42 0.32 -29.15
CA LYS A 4 18.31 -0.51 -28.65
C LYS A 4 18.39 -1.90 -29.29
N GLU A 5 18.05 -2.91 -28.50
CA GLU A 5 17.74 -4.25 -28.97
C GLU A 5 16.21 -4.38 -29.07
N VAL A 6 15.76 -4.98 -30.17
CA VAL A 6 14.32 -5.19 -30.44
C VAL A 6 14.08 -6.66 -30.64
N VAL A 7 13.17 -7.24 -29.88
CA VAL A 7 12.79 -8.66 -29.96
C VAL A 7 11.30 -8.74 -30.27
N PHE A 8 10.93 -9.63 -31.19
CA PHE A 8 9.57 -9.77 -31.71
C PHE A 8 8.97 -11.13 -31.43
N SER A 9 7.65 -11.18 -31.52
CA SER A 9 6.83 -12.39 -31.60
C SER A 9 7.11 -13.38 -30.44
N ASP A 10 7.28 -14.64 -30.75
CA ASP A 10 7.44 -15.71 -29.75
C ASP A 10 8.71 -15.54 -28.91
N ALA A 11 9.80 -15.08 -29.50
CA ALA A 11 11.05 -14.83 -28.75
C ALA A 11 10.87 -13.79 -27.64
N ALA A 12 10.10 -12.71 -27.91
CA ALA A 12 9.76 -11.70 -26.91
C ALA A 12 8.87 -12.29 -25.81
N ARG A 13 7.82 -13.03 -26.18
CA ARG A 13 6.87 -13.66 -25.26
C ARG A 13 7.53 -14.68 -24.34
N GLN A 14 8.45 -15.50 -24.85
CA GLN A 14 9.17 -16.50 -24.06
C GLN A 14 10.10 -15.86 -23.03
N ARG A 15 10.84 -14.79 -23.38
CA ARG A 15 11.67 -14.06 -22.40
C ARG A 15 10.80 -13.42 -21.33
N MET A 16 9.73 -12.73 -21.73
CA MET A 16 8.77 -12.15 -20.81
C MET A 16 8.18 -13.18 -19.84
N LEU A 17 7.74 -14.34 -20.34
CA LEU A 17 7.17 -15.41 -19.51
C LEU A 17 8.20 -16.01 -18.52
N ARG A 18 9.48 -16.11 -18.91
CA ARG A 18 10.53 -16.55 -17.97
C ARG A 18 10.66 -15.59 -16.80
N GLY A 19 10.70 -14.27 -17.05
CA GLY A 19 10.75 -13.28 -15.98
C GLY A 19 9.53 -13.33 -15.04
N VAL A 20 8.33 -13.48 -15.62
CA VAL A 20 7.09 -13.69 -14.84
C VAL A 20 7.18 -14.93 -13.96
N ASN A 21 7.68 -16.05 -14.51
CA ASN A 21 7.78 -17.29 -13.74
C ASN A 21 8.76 -17.14 -12.56
N VAL A 22 9.92 -16.54 -12.76
CA VAL A 22 10.91 -16.32 -11.69
C VAL A 22 10.28 -15.53 -10.54
N LEU A 23 9.63 -14.41 -10.84
CA LEU A 23 8.98 -13.61 -9.80
C LEU A 23 7.83 -14.37 -9.14
N ALA A 24 6.94 -14.98 -9.93
CA ALA A 24 5.77 -15.67 -9.40
C ALA A 24 6.17 -16.93 -8.58
N ASP A 25 7.23 -17.63 -8.94
CA ASP A 25 7.74 -18.78 -8.16
C ASP A 25 8.25 -18.34 -6.78
N ALA A 26 8.89 -17.19 -6.69
CA ALA A 26 9.34 -16.64 -5.41
C ALA A 26 8.18 -16.16 -4.54
N VAL A 27 7.15 -15.54 -5.15
CA VAL A 27 6.01 -14.96 -4.42
C VAL A 27 5.01 -16.04 -4.00
N GLN A 28 4.65 -16.99 -4.86
CA GLN A 28 3.58 -17.98 -4.61
C GLN A 28 3.82 -18.88 -3.40
N VAL A 29 5.08 -19.06 -2.96
CA VAL A 29 5.41 -19.91 -1.80
C VAL A 29 4.88 -19.36 -0.48
N THR A 30 4.53 -18.07 -0.45
CA THR A 30 3.98 -17.40 0.74
C THR A 30 2.48 -17.60 0.91
N LEU A 31 1.76 -18.11 -0.13
CA LEU A 31 0.30 -18.15 -0.16
C LEU A 31 -0.29 -19.21 0.79
N GLY A 32 -1.29 -18.78 1.55
CA GLY A 32 -2.12 -19.66 2.38
C GLY A 32 -1.54 -19.96 3.77
N PRO A 33 -2.27 -20.72 4.60
CA PRO A 33 -1.93 -20.94 6.02
C PRO A 33 -0.62 -21.71 6.23
N LYS A 34 -0.19 -22.51 5.23
CA LYS A 34 1.11 -23.19 5.22
C LYS A 34 2.12 -22.55 4.27
N GLY A 35 1.89 -21.29 3.91
CA GLY A 35 2.87 -20.48 3.18
C GLY A 35 4.17 -20.33 3.96
N ARG A 36 5.28 -20.21 3.23
CA ARG A 36 6.64 -20.18 3.80
C ARG A 36 7.25 -18.78 3.67
N ASN A 37 8.19 -18.50 4.56
CA ASN A 37 8.96 -17.26 4.52
C ASN A 37 9.91 -17.22 3.31
N VAL A 38 10.13 -16.02 2.81
CA VAL A 38 11.20 -15.68 1.87
C VAL A 38 12.22 -14.81 2.61
N VAL A 39 13.49 -15.08 2.37
CA VAL A 39 14.59 -14.28 2.94
C VAL A 39 15.11 -13.35 1.85
N LEU A 40 15.13 -12.07 2.14
CA LEU A 40 15.58 -11.00 1.24
C LEU A 40 16.90 -10.45 1.73
N ASP A 41 17.89 -10.37 0.85
CA ASP A 41 19.18 -9.74 1.13
C ASP A 41 19.00 -8.22 1.25
N LYS A 42 19.81 -7.58 2.09
CA LYS A 42 19.88 -6.12 2.19
C LYS A 42 21.31 -5.66 2.03
N ALA A 43 21.47 -4.55 1.31
CA ALA A 43 22.78 -3.94 1.12
C ALA A 43 23.47 -3.58 2.45
N PHE A 44 22.69 -3.27 3.49
CA PHE A 44 23.16 -2.99 4.84
C PHE A 44 22.21 -3.57 5.88
N GLY A 45 22.76 -4.20 6.92
CA GLY A 45 22.01 -4.79 8.03
C GLY A 45 21.72 -6.28 7.87
N ALA A 46 20.80 -6.79 8.69
CA ALA A 46 20.40 -8.19 8.64
C ALA A 46 19.42 -8.44 7.47
N PRO A 47 19.42 -9.66 6.88
CA PRO A 47 18.42 -10.05 5.89
C PRO A 47 17.00 -9.88 6.44
N THR A 48 16.07 -9.48 5.57
CA THR A 48 14.65 -9.40 5.92
C THR A 48 13.99 -10.74 5.67
N VAL A 49 13.19 -11.20 6.63
CA VAL A 49 12.37 -12.40 6.50
C VAL A 49 10.92 -11.96 6.39
N THR A 50 10.23 -12.37 5.33
CA THR A 50 8.85 -11.93 5.08
C THR A 50 8.00 -13.01 4.46
N LYS A 51 6.67 -12.92 4.63
CA LYS A 51 5.64 -13.64 3.88
C LYS A 51 4.83 -12.72 2.98
N ASP A 52 5.05 -11.41 3.06
CA ASP A 52 4.34 -10.46 2.22
C ASP A 52 4.78 -10.57 0.76
N GLY A 53 3.81 -10.83 -0.13
CA GLY A 53 4.06 -11.03 -1.54
C GLY A 53 4.56 -9.78 -2.27
N VAL A 54 4.12 -8.57 -1.87
CA VAL A 54 4.56 -7.34 -2.52
C VAL A 54 6.00 -7.01 -2.14
N SER A 55 6.41 -7.23 -0.90
CA SER A 55 7.81 -7.07 -0.46
C SER A 55 8.74 -8.00 -1.22
N VAL A 56 8.35 -9.28 -1.38
CA VAL A 56 9.12 -10.22 -2.19
C VAL A 56 9.20 -9.77 -3.65
N ALA A 57 8.07 -9.34 -4.24
CA ALA A 57 8.03 -8.92 -5.63
C ALA A 57 8.90 -7.67 -5.90
N LYS A 58 8.95 -6.73 -4.96
CA LYS A 58 9.73 -5.48 -5.07
C LYS A 58 11.23 -5.72 -5.16
N GLU A 59 11.75 -6.75 -4.48
CA GLU A 59 13.19 -7.05 -4.44
C GLU A 59 13.69 -7.84 -5.67
N ILE A 60 12.79 -8.39 -6.50
CA ILE A 60 13.19 -9.18 -7.65
C ILE A 60 13.57 -8.28 -8.81
N GLU A 61 14.84 -8.37 -9.21
CA GLU A 61 15.40 -7.75 -10.39
C GLU A 61 16.29 -8.75 -11.14
N LEU A 62 16.14 -8.82 -12.47
CA LEU A 62 16.79 -9.83 -13.30
C LEU A 62 17.82 -9.17 -14.23
N GLU A 63 18.94 -9.87 -14.48
CA GLU A 63 20.02 -9.38 -15.36
C GLU A 63 19.56 -9.21 -16.82
N ASP A 64 18.81 -10.20 -17.35
CA ASP A 64 18.26 -10.08 -18.71
C ASP A 64 17.14 -9.03 -18.71
N LYS A 65 17.34 -7.95 -19.44
CA LYS A 65 16.41 -6.82 -19.50
C LYS A 65 15.01 -7.20 -19.99
N PHE A 66 14.89 -8.18 -20.89
CA PHE A 66 13.60 -8.63 -21.40
C PHE A 66 12.88 -9.52 -20.40
N GLU A 67 13.60 -10.38 -19.71
CA GLU A 67 13.05 -11.17 -18.60
C GLU A 67 12.64 -10.24 -17.44
N ASN A 68 13.49 -9.24 -17.14
CA ASN A 68 13.18 -8.24 -16.13
C ASN A 68 11.93 -7.42 -16.46
N MET A 69 11.70 -7.05 -17.73
CA MET A 69 10.44 -6.40 -18.15
C MET A 69 9.23 -7.27 -17.80
N GLY A 70 9.30 -8.59 -18.01
CA GLY A 70 8.24 -9.52 -17.61
C GLY A 70 8.01 -9.55 -16.10
N ALA A 71 9.08 -9.62 -15.32
CA ALA A 71 9.03 -9.55 -13.86
C ALA A 71 8.41 -8.22 -13.39
N GLN A 72 8.85 -7.07 -13.95
CA GLN A 72 8.35 -5.74 -13.59
C GLN A 72 6.85 -5.57 -13.89
N MET A 73 6.31 -6.16 -14.97
CA MET A 73 4.88 -6.14 -15.25
C MET A 73 4.06 -6.85 -14.15
N VAL A 74 4.52 -7.99 -13.65
CA VAL A 74 3.84 -8.70 -12.55
C VAL A 74 4.09 -8.03 -11.20
N LYS A 75 5.25 -7.40 -10.99
CA LYS A 75 5.51 -6.54 -9.85
C LYS A 75 4.49 -5.40 -9.77
N GLU A 76 4.11 -4.81 -10.91
CA GLU A 76 3.06 -3.79 -10.97
C GLU A 76 1.69 -4.35 -10.55
N VAL A 77 1.35 -5.61 -10.90
CA VAL A 77 0.13 -6.27 -10.42
C VAL A 77 0.10 -6.34 -8.90
N ALA A 78 1.19 -6.81 -8.28
CA ALA A 78 1.29 -6.90 -6.82
C ALA A 78 1.20 -5.52 -6.15
N SER A 79 1.95 -4.53 -6.66
CA SER A 79 1.96 -3.16 -6.12
C SER A 79 0.60 -2.49 -6.22
N LYS A 80 -0.08 -2.55 -7.37
CA LYS A 80 -1.42 -1.99 -7.55
C LYS A 80 -2.47 -2.65 -6.67
N THR A 81 -2.34 -3.95 -6.43
CA THR A 81 -3.25 -4.67 -5.55
C THR A 81 -3.05 -4.24 -4.10
N SER A 82 -1.80 -4.08 -3.66
CA SER A 82 -1.46 -3.51 -2.37
C SER A 82 -2.00 -2.08 -2.21
N ASP A 83 -1.79 -1.20 -3.20
CA ASP A 83 -2.24 0.20 -3.15
C ASP A 83 -3.76 0.34 -2.99
N ILE A 84 -4.55 -0.53 -3.63
CA ILE A 84 -6.03 -0.43 -3.67
C ILE A 84 -6.68 -1.19 -2.52
N ALA A 85 -6.21 -2.40 -2.22
CA ALA A 85 -6.84 -3.32 -1.28
C ALA A 85 -5.99 -3.64 -0.05
N GLY A 86 -4.71 -3.28 -0.06
CA GLY A 86 -3.76 -3.47 1.03
C GLY A 86 -3.34 -4.92 1.28
N ASP A 87 -3.96 -5.89 0.58
CA ASP A 87 -3.69 -7.33 0.70
C ASP A 87 -3.98 -8.01 -0.65
N GLY A 88 -3.78 -9.34 -0.75
CA GLY A 88 -4.07 -10.15 -1.93
C GLY A 88 -3.00 -10.09 -3.02
N THR A 89 -1.83 -9.57 -2.75
CA THR A 89 -0.71 -9.38 -3.67
C THR A 89 -0.21 -10.70 -4.25
N THR A 90 -0.11 -11.73 -3.42
CA THR A 90 0.27 -13.10 -3.84
C THR A 90 -0.81 -13.74 -4.71
N THR A 91 -2.08 -13.60 -4.34
CA THR A 91 -3.22 -14.09 -5.14
C THR A 91 -3.24 -13.45 -6.52
N ALA A 92 -3.05 -12.13 -6.60
CA ALA A 92 -2.99 -11.39 -7.86
C ALA A 92 -1.82 -11.86 -8.76
N THR A 93 -0.65 -12.10 -8.18
CA THR A 93 0.53 -12.63 -8.87
C THR A 93 0.26 -14.02 -9.45
N VAL A 94 -0.34 -14.93 -8.67
CA VAL A 94 -0.70 -16.28 -9.10
C VAL A 94 -1.71 -16.24 -10.25
N LEU A 95 -2.74 -15.40 -10.15
CA LEU A 95 -3.75 -15.21 -11.20
C LEU A 95 -3.13 -14.65 -12.49
N ALA A 96 -2.29 -13.61 -12.39
CA ALA A 96 -1.65 -12.99 -13.56
C ALA A 96 -0.75 -13.98 -14.30
N ARG A 97 0.08 -14.74 -13.58
CA ARG A 97 0.92 -15.80 -14.15
C ARG A 97 0.07 -16.86 -14.86
N ALA A 98 -1.01 -17.32 -14.24
CA ALA A 98 -1.87 -18.34 -14.79
C ALA A 98 -2.52 -17.86 -16.10
N MET A 99 -3.09 -16.65 -16.11
CA MET A 99 -3.70 -16.06 -17.29
C MET A 99 -2.68 -15.87 -18.41
N LEU A 100 -1.48 -15.39 -18.10
CA LEU A 100 -0.44 -15.23 -19.09
C LEU A 100 0.02 -16.56 -19.67
N ARG A 101 0.28 -17.55 -18.84
CA ARG A 101 0.73 -18.88 -19.26
C ARG A 101 -0.26 -19.56 -20.20
N GLU A 102 -1.55 -19.55 -19.85
CA GLU A 102 -2.60 -20.15 -20.69
C GLU A 102 -2.87 -19.30 -21.95
N GLY A 103 -2.84 -17.95 -21.81
CA GLY A 103 -3.01 -17.04 -22.94
C GLY A 103 -1.92 -17.18 -23.99
N LEU A 104 -0.65 -17.25 -23.58
CA LEU A 104 0.48 -17.41 -24.52
C LEU A 104 0.47 -18.75 -25.25
N LYS A 105 -0.05 -19.83 -24.64
CA LYS A 105 -0.27 -21.11 -25.35
C LYS A 105 -1.25 -20.93 -26.50
N SER A 106 -2.35 -20.20 -26.29
CA SER A 106 -3.36 -19.93 -27.30
C SER A 106 -2.84 -19.03 -28.41
N VAL A 107 -2.04 -18.01 -28.06
CA VAL A 107 -1.37 -17.14 -29.06
C VAL A 107 -0.38 -17.95 -29.91
N ALA A 108 0.43 -18.84 -29.29
CA ALA A 108 1.34 -19.71 -30.01
C ALA A 108 0.60 -20.70 -30.94
N ALA A 109 -0.65 -21.05 -30.61
CA ALA A 109 -1.53 -21.83 -31.49
C ALA A 109 -2.17 -21.01 -32.63
N GLY A 110 -1.82 -19.73 -32.76
CA GLY A 110 -2.27 -18.85 -33.86
C GLY A 110 -3.57 -18.09 -33.59
N MET A 111 -4.07 -18.05 -32.35
CA MET A 111 -5.28 -17.30 -32.00
C MET A 111 -4.98 -15.80 -31.89
N ASN A 112 -5.96 -14.97 -32.23
CA ASN A 112 -5.85 -13.52 -32.15
C ASN A 112 -5.78 -13.06 -30.68
N PRO A 113 -4.64 -12.48 -30.23
CA PRO A 113 -4.47 -12.07 -28.84
C PRO A 113 -5.44 -10.97 -28.39
N MET A 114 -5.92 -10.13 -29.31
CA MET A 114 -6.89 -9.08 -28.97
C MET A 114 -8.27 -9.65 -28.64
N ASP A 115 -8.68 -10.72 -29.34
CA ASP A 115 -9.94 -11.40 -29.04
C ASP A 115 -9.84 -12.27 -27.78
N LEU A 116 -8.70 -12.92 -27.56
CA LEU A 116 -8.43 -13.59 -26.28
C LEU A 116 -8.58 -12.62 -25.11
N LYS A 117 -7.97 -11.42 -25.21
CA LYS A 117 -8.10 -10.37 -24.18
C LYS A 117 -9.57 -9.96 -23.97
N ARG A 118 -10.34 -9.70 -25.04
CA ARG A 118 -11.76 -9.37 -24.92
C ARG A 118 -12.57 -10.46 -24.21
N GLY A 119 -12.23 -11.72 -24.46
CA GLY A 119 -12.83 -12.86 -23.78
C GLY A 119 -12.51 -12.89 -22.29
N ILE A 120 -11.23 -12.67 -21.93
CA ILE A 120 -10.79 -12.55 -20.52
C ILE A 120 -11.53 -11.40 -19.83
N ASP A 121 -11.61 -10.22 -20.44
CA ASP A 121 -12.29 -9.05 -19.89
C ASP A 121 -13.78 -9.33 -19.61
N LYS A 122 -14.49 -10.01 -20.53
CA LYS A 122 -15.89 -10.45 -20.34
C LYS A 122 -16.04 -11.40 -19.15
N ALA A 123 -15.16 -12.39 -19.04
CA ALA A 123 -15.19 -13.35 -17.94
C ALA A 123 -14.93 -12.67 -16.58
N VAL A 124 -13.94 -11.79 -16.52
CA VAL A 124 -13.60 -11.06 -15.29
C VAL A 124 -14.74 -10.13 -14.86
N THR A 125 -15.38 -9.45 -15.81
CA THR A 125 -16.57 -8.62 -15.51
C THR A 125 -17.70 -9.45 -14.89
N ALA A 126 -17.99 -10.63 -15.45
CA ALA A 126 -19.01 -11.54 -14.91
C ALA A 126 -18.60 -12.09 -13.53
N ALA A 127 -17.31 -12.44 -13.35
CA ALA A 127 -16.80 -12.93 -12.07
C ALA A 127 -16.89 -11.86 -10.97
N VAL A 128 -16.53 -10.62 -11.25
CA VAL A 128 -16.61 -9.50 -10.30
C VAL A 128 -18.06 -9.24 -9.88
N ALA A 129 -19.01 -9.29 -10.82
CA ALA A 129 -20.42 -9.16 -10.50
C ALA A 129 -20.89 -10.30 -9.58
N GLU A 130 -20.44 -11.53 -9.80
CA GLU A 130 -20.79 -12.66 -8.94
C GLU A 130 -20.12 -12.60 -7.58
N LEU A 131 -18.86 -12.13 -7.49
CA LEU A 131 -18.20 -11.89 -6.20
C LEU A 131 -18.98 -10.87 -5.35
N ALA A 132 -19.55 -9.83 -5.98
CA ALA A 132 -20.42 -8.88 -5.30
C ALA A 132 -21.73 -9.53 -4.80
N ASN A 133 -22.33 -10.46 -5.58
CA ASN A 133 -23.50 -11.22 -5.16
C ASN A 133 -23.21 -12.20 -4.00
N LEU A 134 -22.01 -12.78 -3.98
CA LEU A 134 -21.55 -13.69 -2.92
C LEU A 134 -21.14 -12.96 -1.64
N SER A 135 -20.88 -11.67 -1.75
CA SER A 135 -20.42 -10.84 -0.63
C SER A 135 -21.51 -10.67 0.41
N ARG A 136 -21.12 -10.73 1.67
CA ARG A 136 -21.95 -10.40 2.81
C ARG A 136 -21.29 -9.33 3.67
N PRO A 137 -22.07 -8.42 4.30
CA PRO A 137 -21.51 -7.40 5.17
C PRO A 137 -20.68 -8.01 6.30
N CYS A 138 -19.53 -7.40 6.60
CA CYS A 138 -18.67 -7.70 7.73
C CYS A 138 -18.84 -6.59 8.78
N SER A 139 -19.57 -6.86 9.86
CA SER A 139 -19.86 -5.85 10.88
C SER A 139 -19.74 -6.36 12.31
N ASP A 140 -19.62 -7.68 12.48
CA ASP A 140 -19.50 -8.30 13.79
C ASP A 140 -18.03 -8.36 14.21
N HIS A 141 -17.74 -8.04 15.47
CA HIS A 141 -16.41 -8.10 16.09
C HIS A 141 -15.71 -9.43 15.80
N LYS A 142 -16.44 -10.54 15.90
CA LYS A 142 -15.90 -11.88 15.64
C LYS A 142 -15.47 -12.05 14.19
N GLU A 143 -16.23 -11.56 13.22
CA GLU A 143 -15.88 -11.67 11.80
C GLU A 143 -14.68 -10.79 11.46
N ILE A 144 -14.61 -9.59 12.03
CA ILE A 144 -13.44 -8.70 11.89
C ILE A 144 -12.18 -9.40 12.44
N ALA A 145 -12.26 -9.99 13.63
CA ALA A 145 -11.15 -10.75 14.20
C ALA A 145 -10.74 -11.94 13.30
N GLN A 146 -11.71 -12.67 12.73
CA GLN A 146 -11.44 -13.78 11.81
C GLN A 146 -10.74 -13.34 10.52
N VAL A 147 -11.17 -12.24 9.91
CA VAL A 147 -10.48 -11.66 8.74
C VAL A 147 -9.04 -11.29 9.09
N GLY A 148 -8.84 -10.57 10.21
CA GLY A 148 -7.51 -10.20 10.69
C GLY A 148 -6.62 -11.42 10.98
N THR A 149 -7.18 -12.46 11.61
CA THR A 149 -6.47 -13.72 11.87
C THR A 149 -6.04 -14.40 10.57
N ILE A 150 -6.91 -14.50 9.56
CA ILE A 150 -6.59 -15.14 8.27
C ILE A 150 -5.49 -14.37 7.54
N SER A 151 -5.61 -13.05 7.43
CA SER A 151 -4.59 -12.20 6.80
C SER A 151 -3.26 -12.25 7.57
N ALA A 152 -3.31 -12.35 8.91
CA ALA A 152 -2.13 -12.52 9.77
C ALA A 152 -1.57 -13.95 9.81
N ASN A 153 -1.83 -14.80 8.81
CA ASN A 153 -1.36 -16.20 8.76
C ASN A 153 -1.81 -17.07 9.95
N SER A 154 -3.06 -16.94 10.35
CA SER A 154 -3.70 -17.66 11.46
C SER A 154 -3.17 -17.26 12.85
N ASP A 155 -2.76 -16.00 13.02
CA ASP A 155 -2.39 -15.42 14.30
C ASP A 155 -3.60 -14.73 14.94
N ASP A 156 -4.26 -15.43 15.86
CA ASP A 156 -5.47 -14.93 16.55
C ASP A 156 -5.19 -13.69 17.42
N SER A 157 -3.95 -13.53 17.91
CA SER A 157 -3.58 -12.36 18.74
C SER A 157 -3.66 -11.07 17.92
N ILE A 158 -3.25 -11.12 16.64
CA ILE A 158 -3.31 -10.00 15.72
C ILE A 158 -4.77 -9.71 15.33
N GLY A 159 -5.54 -10.74 14.98
CA GLY A 159 -6.95 -10.56 14.63
C GLY A 159 -7.76 -9.92 15.75
N ASN A 160 -7.55 -10.36 16.99
CA ASN A 160 -8.26 -9.85 18.17
C ASN A 160 -7.90 -8.40 18.49
N VAL A 161 -6.60 -8.02 18.44
CA VAL A 161 -6.19 -6.63 18.73
C VAL A 161 -6.71 -5.65 17.69
N ILE A 162 -6.79 -6.07 16.40
CA ILE A 162 -7.38 -5.24 15.35
C ILE A 162 -8.88 -5.06 15.55
N ALA A 163 -9.60 -6.13 15.88
CA ALA A 163 -11.05 -6.06 16.14
C ALA A 163 -11.35 -5.17 17.37
N GLU A 164 -10.57 -5.28 18.43
CA GLU A 164 -10.67 -4.40 19.60
C GLU A 164 -10.36 -2.93 19.25
N ALA A 165 -9.33 -2.70 18.44
CA ALA A 165 -9.01 -1.36 17.95
C ALA A 165 -10.18 -0.76 17.16
N MET A 166 -10.77 -1.51 16.23
CA MET A 166 -11.93 -1.07 15.44
C MET A 166 -13.19 -0.84 16.28
N GLU A 167 -13.37 -1.60 17.36
CA GLU A 167 -14.49 -1.37 18.31
C GLU A 167 -14.32 -0.05 19.07
N LYS A 168 -13.08 0.27 19.51
CA LYS A 168 -12.78 1.48 20.29
C LYS A 168 -12.88 2.77 19.45
N VAL A 169 -12.35 2.77 18.23
CA VAL A 169 -12.33 3.98 17.38
C VAL A 169 -13.45 4.02 16.35
N GLY A 170 -14.22 2.94 16.20
CA GLY A 170 -15.29 2.82 15.21
C GLY A 170 -14.77 2.45 13.81
N LYS A 171 -15.72 2.20 12.90
CA LYS A 171 -15.40 1.74 11.52
C LYS A 171 -14.60 2.75 10.69
N GLU A 172 -14.85 4.04 10.91
CA GLU A 172 -14.17 5.17 10.26
C GLU A 172 -12.95 5.65 11.04
N GLY A 173 -12.67 5.01 12.19
CA GLY A 173 -11.59 5.39 13.09
C GLY A 173 -10.22 5.09 12.52
N VAL A 174 -9.25 5.85 12.96
CA VAL A 174 -7.85 5.70 12.54
C VAL A 174 -7.15 4.69 13.42
N ILE A 175 -6.50 3.72 12.79
CA ILE A 175 -5.66 2.72 13.48
C ILE A 175 -4.27 2.81 12.85
N THR A 176 -3.24 2.95 13.68
CA THR A 176 -1.83 2.98 13.28
C THR A 176 -1.08 1.83 13.95
N VAL A 177 0.02 1.42 13.34
CA VAL A 177 0.87 0.33 13.86
C VAL A 177 2.25 0.89 14.14
N GLU A 178 2.72 0.72 15.37
CA GLU A 178 4.03 1.18 15.82
C GLU A 178 4.85 0.02 16.41
N GLU A 179 6.16 0.24 16.52
CA GLU A 179 7.04 -0.67 17.22
C GLU A 179 6.88 -0.47 18.73
N GLY A 180 6.55 -1.54 19.44
CA GLY A 180 6.47 -1.55 20.88
C GLY A 180 7.81 -1.85 21.54
N SER A 181 7.92 -1.59 22.83
CA SER A 181 9.10 -1.93 23.64
C SER A 181 8.99 -3.27 24.36
N GLY A 182 7.80 -3.87 24.37
CA GLY A 182 7.48 -5.13 25.04
C GLY A 182 7.58 -6.37 24.14
N LEU A 183 7.24 -7.53 24.69
CA LEU A 183 7.15 -8.79 23.95
C LEU A 183 5.75 -9.06 23.40
N GLU A 184 4.73 -8.47 23.98
CA GLU A 184 3.32 -8.61 23.60
C GLU A 184 2.83 -7.39 22.84
N ASN A 185 1.76 -7.57 22.07
CA ASN A 185 1.10 -6.46 21.41
C ASN A 185 0.26 -5.68 22.41
N GLU A 186 0.32 -4.36 22.34
CA GLU A 186 -0.45 -3.45 23.19
C GLU A 186 -1.34 -2.57 22.30
N LEU A 187 -2.50 -2.18 22.83
CA LEU A 187 -3.44 -1.28 22.17
C LEU A 187 -3.65 -0.04 23.04
N ASP A 188 -3.21 1.10 22.53
CA ASP A 188 -3.48 2.41 23.10
C ASP A 188 -4.48 3.18 22.23
N VAL A 189 -5.36 3.97 22.86
CA VAL A 189 -6.20 4.93 22.16
C VAL A 189 -5.83 6.31 22.63
N VAL A 190 -5.43 7.16 21.70
CA VAL A 190 -4.91 8.51 21.96
C VAL A 190 -5.70 9.56 21.19
N GLU A 191 -5.63 10.80 21.64
CA GLU A 191 -6.18 11.93 20.92
C GLU A 191 -5.49 12.07 19.56
N GLY A 192 -6.26 12.22 18.48
CA GLY A 192 -5.69 12.29 17.15
C GLY A 192 -6.73 12.33 16.04
N MET A 193 -6.28 12.59 14.83
CA MET A 193 -7.16 12.58 13.65
C MET A 193 -6.38 12.31 12.36
N GLN A 194 -7.09 11.86 11.34
CA GLN A 194 -6.57 11.75 9.98
C GLN A 194 -7.38 12.62 9.01
N PHE A 195 -6.68 13.18 8.02
CA PHE A 195 -7.32 13.89 6.91
C PHE A 195 -6.65 13.57 5.57
N ASP A 196 -7.42 13.70 4.49
CA ASP A 196 -7.07 13.27 3.13
C ASP A 196 -6.20 14.32 2.42
N ARG A 197 -4.98 14.53 2.91
CA ARG A 197 -3.95 15.34 2.25
C ARG A 197 -2.60 14.72 2.56
N GLY A 198 -1.83 14.43 1.53
CA GLY A 198 -0.47 13.93 1.65
C GLY A 198 0.58 15.02 1.48
N TYR A 199 1.84 14.61 1.51
CA TYR A 199 2.96 15.54 1.39
C TYR A 199 3.00 16.23 0.01
N LEU A 200 3.39 17.50 0.01
CA LEU A 200 3.50 18.31 -1.21
C LEU A 200 4.71 17.94 -2.08
N SER A 201 5.67 17.22 -1.54
CA SER A 201 6.85 16.79 -2.26
C SER A 201 7.34 15.43 -1.76
N PRO A 202 7.68 14.47 -2.66
CA PRO A 202 8.30 13.20 -2.26
C PRO A 202 9.63 13.35 -1.51
N TYR A 203 10.27 14.49 -1.64
CA TYR A 203 11.52 14.79 -0.92
C TYR A 203 11.34 15.03 0.59
N PHE A 204 10.11 15.07 1.09
CA PHE A 204 9.82 15.06 2.53
C PHE A 204 9.77 13.66 3.14
N VAL A 205 9.76 12.61 2.32
CA VAL A 205 9.72 11.21 2.77
C VAL A 205 10.96 10.90 3.63
N THR A 206 10.72 10.37 4.81
CA THR A 206 11.75 9.95 5.77
C THR A 206 11.88 8.44 5.81
N ASN A 207 10.79 7.71 5.54
CA ASN A 207 10.74 6.25 5.47
C ASN A 207 10.45 5.83 4.02
N GLN A 208 11.47 5.28 3.35
CA GLN A 208 11.35 4.86 1.95
C GLN A 208 10.57 3.55 1.78
N ASP A 209 10.54 2.70 2.78
CA ASP A 209 9.83 1.42 2.73
C ASP A 209 8.30 1.65 2.66
N THR A 210 7.80 2.57 3.49
CA THR A 210 6.38 2.96 3.55
C THR A 210 6.04 4.17 2.68
N MET A 211 7.04 4.84 2.08
CA MET A 211 6.87 6.10 1.35
C MET A 211 6.17 7.17 2.20
N SER A 212 6.47 7.23 3.49
CA SER A 212 5.90 8.18 4.45
C SER A 212 6.93 9.17 4.99
N ALA A 213 6.46 10.33 5.41
CA ALA A 213 7.20 11.29 6.23
C ALA A 213 6.74 11.13 7.69
N ASP A 214 7.60 10.57 8.53
CA ASP A 214 7.36 10.35 9.94
C ASP A 214 8.08 11.42 10.75
N LEU A 215 7.34 12.22 11.50
CA LEU A 215 7.82 13.33 12.32
C LEU A 215 7.55 13.02 13.79
N GLU A 216 8.61 12.88 14.58
CA GLU A 216 8.52 12.64 16.02
C GLU A 216 8.56 13.96 16.80
N SER A 217 7.58 14.19 17.66
CA SER A 217 7.40 15.39 18.46
C SER A 217 7.48 16.71 17.66
N PRO A 218 6.79 16.82 16.51
CA PRO A 218 6.87 18.00 15.67
C PRO A 218 6.15 19.20 16.26
N PHE A 219 6.60 20.39 15.85
CA PHE A 219 5.77 21.59 15.88
C PHE A 219 4.86 21.62 14.65
N ILE A 220 3.69 22.24 14.78
CA ILE A 220 2.67 22.30 13.73
C ILE A 220 2.30 23.76 13.48
N LEU A 221 2.65 24.26 12.29
CA LEU A 221 2.21 25.56 11.82
C LEU A 221 0.92 25.40 11.01
N ILE A 222 -0.14 26.07 11.44
CA ILE A 222 -1.46 26.02 10.81
C ILE A 222 -1.77 27.39 10.21
N HIS A 223 -1.92 27.48 8.89
CA HIS A 223 -2.16 28.73 8.18
C HIS A 223 -3.34 28.62 7.20
N ASP A 224 -4.18 29.63 7.16
CA ASP A 224 -5.43 29.61 6.36
C ASP A 224 -5.26 30.05 4.90
N LYS A 225 -4.10 30.61 4.53
CA LYS A 225 -3.79 31.09 3.19
C LYS A 225 -2.66 30.32 2.52
N LYS A 226 -2.41 30.66 1.26
CA LYS A 226 -1.27 30.16 0.50
C LYS A 226 0.03 30.79 0.95
N VAL A 227 1.10 29.98 0.92
CA VAL A 227 2.46 30.43 1.21
C VAL A 227 3.32 30.24 -0.03
N SER A 228 3.72 31.35 -0.66
CA SER A 228 4.59 31.33 -1.86
C SER A 228 5.95 32.00 -1.60
N ASN A 229 6.01 32.93 -0.65
CA ASN A 229 7.22 33.67 -0.31
C ASN A 229 7.87 33.06 0.93
N ILE A 230 9.12 32.62 0.81
CA ILE A 230 9.87 32.03 1.93
C ILE A 230 10.14 33.03 3.07
N ARG A 231 10.22 34.31 2.76
CA ARG A 231 10.53 35.36 3.76
C ARG A 231 9.52 35.41 4.88
N ASP A 232 8.25 35.13 4.57
CA ASP A 232 7.17 35.13 5.55
C ASP A 232 7.32 33.98 6.58
N LEU A 233 7.97 32.87 6.16
CA LEU A 233 8.26 31.72 7.02
C LEU A 233 9.58 31.81 7.78
N LEU A 234 10.53 32.65 7.37
CA LEU A 234 11.88 32.68 7.94
C LEU A 234 11.91 32.78 9.48
N PRO A 235 11.12 33.65 10.13
CA PRO A 235 11.14 33.75 11.59
C PRO A 235 10.76 32.45 12.29
N VAL A 236 9.74 31.74 11.78
CA VAL A 236 9.27 30.47 12.33
C VAL A 236 10.31 29.38 12.07
N LEU A 237 10.87 29.30 10.85
CA LEU A 237 11.88 28.30 10.51
C LEU A 237 13.13 28.46 11.37
N GLU A 238 13.60 29.68 11.59
CA GLU A 238 14.75 29.96 12.46
C GLU A 238 14.46 29.62 13.93
N ALA A 239 13.26 29.92 14.41
CA ALA A 239 12.86 29.61 15.77
C ALA A 239 12.79 28.10 16.00
N VAL A 240 12.18 27.35 15.07
CA VAL A 240 12.07 25.89 15.15
C VAL A 240 13.43 25.21 14.97
N ALA A 241 14.27 25.67 14.05
CA ALA A 241 15.62 25.12 13.84
C ALA A 241 16.47 25.14 15.10
N LYS A 242 16.34 26.15 15.96
CA LYS A 242 17.05 26.24 17.25
C LYS A 242 16.64 25.15 18.24
N THR A 243 15.43 24.58 18.10
CA THR A 243 14.92 23.52 18.97
C THR A 243 15.34 22.12 18.52
N SER A 244 15.83 21.98 17.29
CA SER A 244 16.11 20.70 16.62
C SER A 244 14.89 19.76 16.48
N ARG A 245 13.68 20.26 16.73
CA ARG A 245 12.43 19.50 16.53
C ARG A 245 11.95 19.64 15.07
N PRO A 246 11.25 18.63 14.51
CA PRO A 246 10.64 18.73 13.20
C PRO A 246 9.54 19.79 13.15
N LEU A 247 9.26 20.27 11.93
CA LEU A 247 8.16 21.19 11.66
C LEU A 247 7.19 20.58 10.65
N MET A 248 5.93 20.53 11.02
CA MET A 248 4.81 20.26 10.11
C MET A 248 4.16 21.58 9.70
N ILE A 249 3.95 21.80 8.41
CA ILE A 249 3.26 22.98 7.90
C ILE A 249 1.96 22.56 7.21
N ILE A 250 0.84 23.07 7.71
CA ILE A 250 -0.49 22.85 7.14
C ILE A 250 -0.99 24.21 6.66
N ALA A 251 -1.07 24.40 5.35
CA ALA A 251 -1.51 25.67 4.75
C ALA A 251 -2.48 25.41 3.59
N GLU A 252 -3.21 26.45 3.14
CA GLU A 252 -4.07 26.32 1.95
C GLU A 252 -3.30 25.71 0.77
N ASP A 253 -2.11 26.21 0.51
CA ASP A 253 -1.13 25.67 -0.44
C ASP A 253 0.26 26.19 -0.08
N ILE A 254 1.30 25.46 -0.47
CA ILE A 254 2.68 25.92 -0.38
C ILE A 254 3.31 25.69 -1.75
N GLU A 255 3.73 26.78 -2.39
CA GLU A 255 4.17 26.75 -3.78
C GLU A 255 5.41 27.60 -4.04
N GLY A 256 5.98 27.50 -5.23
CA GLY A 256 7.06 28.36 -5.69
C GLY A 256 8.33 28.28 -4.86
N GLU A 257 8.87 29.47 -4.50
CA GLU A 257 10.13 29.58 -3.76
C GLU A 257 10.04 29.01 -2.35
N ALA A 258 8.89 29.14 -1.70
CA ALA A 258 8.68 28.59 -0.35
C ALA A 258 8.84 27.07 -0.33
N LEU A 259 8.12 26.34 -1.21
CA LEU A 259 8.22 24.89 -1.28
C LEU A 259 9.64 24.43 -1.65
N ALA A 260 10.26 25.05 -2.65
CA ALA A 260 11.60 24.70 -3.08
C ALA A 260 12.64 24.85 -1.95
N THR A 261 12.53 25.93 -1.17
CA THR A 261 13.44 26.18 -0.05
C THR A 261 13.22 25.18 1.09
N LEU A 262 11.97 24.84 1.42
CA LEU A 262 11.66 23.82 2.42
C LEU A 262 12.26 22.46 2.02
N VAL A 263 12.10 22.06 0.77
CA VAL A 263 12.66 20.81 0.22
C VAL A 263 14.18 20.82 0.33
N VAL A 264 14.85 21.90 -0.07
CA VAL A 264 16.32 22.00 -0.01
C VAL A 264 16.83 21.92 1.44
N ASN A 265 16.15 22.59 2.39
CA ASN A 265 16.53 22.54 3.80
C ASN A 265 16.32 21.14 4.41
N ASN A 266 15.26 20.43 4.01
CA ASN A 266 15.00 19.06 4.43
C ASN A 266 16.08 18.11 3.90
N ILE A 267 16.41 18.18 2.59
CA ILE A 267 17.46 17.35 1.97
C ILE A 267 18.83 17.60 2.61
N ARG A 268 19.15 18.84 2.94
CA ARG A 268 20.40 19.20 3.60
C ARG A 268 20.45 18.85 5.09
N GLY A 269 19.34 18.39 5.66
CA GLY A 269 19.25 18.07 7.09
C GLY A 269 19.34 19.29 8.02
N ILE A 270 19.17 20.51 7.51
CA ILE A 270 19.18 21.74 8.30
C ILE A 270 17.93 21.83 9.17
N LEU A 271 16.77 21.45 8.60
CA LEU A 271 15.50 21.40 9.27
C LEU A 271 14.69 20.22 8.75
N LYS A 272 14.25 19.33 9.64
CA LYS A 272 13.29 18.30 9.30
C LYS A 272 11.92 18.95 9.15
N VAL A 273 11.39 18.98 7.93
CA VAL A 273 10.12 19.65 7.63
C VAL A 273 9.27 18.80 6.69
N CYS A 274 7.97 18.81 6.92
CA CYS A 274 6.99 18.29 5.97
C CYS A 274 5.89 19.33 5.78
N ALA A 275 5.38 19.45 4.56
CA ALA A 275 4.36 20.40 4.19
C ALA A 275 3.20 19.70 3.48
N VAL A 276 1.97 20.02 3.86
CA VAL A 276 0.73 19.49 3.29
C VAL A 276 -0.28 20.60 3.03
N LYS A 277 -1.22 20.32 2.13
CA LYS A 277 -2.39 21.20 1.94
C LYS A 277 -3.39 21.01 3.07
N ALA A 278 -4.02 22.11 3.45
CA ALA A 278 -5.14 22.10 4.38
C ALA A 278 -6.31 21.29 3.82
N PRO A 279 -7.00 20.48 4.64
CA PRO A 279 -8.17 19.72 4.21
C PRO A 279 -9.38 20.63 3.97
N GLY A 280 -10.24 20.25 3.02
CA GLY A 280 -11.46 20.99 2.68
C GLY A 280 -11.23 22.23 1.80
N PHE A 281 -12.31 23.00 1.60
CA PHE A 281 -12.34 24.22 0.78
C PHE A 281 -13.22 25.28 1.46
N GLY A 282 -12.91 26.57 1.24
CA GLY A 282 -13.70 27.70 1.77
C GLY A 282 -13.86 27.66 3.29
N ASP A 283 -15.07 27.91 3.78
CA ASP A 283 -15.37 27.95 5.22
C ASP A 283 -15.16 26.58 5.89
N ARG A 284 -15.33 25.50 5.15
CA ARG A 284 -15.06 24.14 5.63
C ARG A 284 -13.58 23.94 5.94
N ARG A 285 -12.69 24.46 5.09
CA ARG A 285 -11.24 24.44 5.35
C ARG A 285 -10.90 25.17 6.64
N LYS A 286 -11.47 26.38 6.84
CA LYS A 286 -11.27 27.16 8.08
C LYS A 286 -11.72 26.38 9.31
N ALA A 287 -12.89 25.73 9.22
CA ALA A 287 -13.43 24.92 10.30
C ALA A 287 -12.53 23.70 10.63
N MET A 288 -12.00 23.01 9.61
CA MET A 288 -11.09 21.89 9.80
C MET A 288 -9.73 22.32 10.34
N LEU A 289 -9.19 23.46 9.89
CA LEU A 289 -7.97 24.02 10.47
C LEU A 289 -8.14 24.37 11.95
N GLN A 290 -9.33 24.88 12.34
CA GLN A 290 -9.65 25.13 13.73
C GLN A 290 -9.75 23.83 14.55
N ASP A 291 -10.30 22.76 13.96
CA ASP A 291 -10.36 21.44 14.60
C ASP A 291 -8.95 20.89 14.86
N ILE A 292 -8.04 21.04 13.87
CA ILE A 292 -6.63 20.65 14.01
C ILE A 292 -5.93 21.49 15.08
N ALA A 293 -6.20 22.80 15.12
CA ALA A 293 -5.62 23.71 16.11
C ALA A 293 -6.02 23.31 17.54
N VAL A 294 -7.31 23.03 17.78
CA VAL A 294 -7.79 22.56 19.09
C VAL A 294 -7.16 21.22 19.47
N LEU A 295 -7.08 20.28 18.51
CA LEU A 295 -6.48 18.96 18.75
C LEU A 295 -5.00 19.04 19.13
N THR A 296 -4.27 19.99 18.56
CA THR A 296 -2.82 20.09 18.72
C THR A 296 -2.38 21.17 19.74
N GLY A 297 -3.35 21.88 20.33
CA GLY A 297 -3.09 22.97 21.27
C GLY A 297 -2.48 24.22 20.61
N GLY A 298 -2.53 24.31 19.27
CA GLY A 298 -2.01 25.44 18.51
C GLY A 298 -3.07 26.47 18.14
N GLN A 299 -2.67 27.41 17.29
CA GLN A 299 -3.55 28.47 16.77
C GLN A 299 -3.53 28.48 15.24
N VAL A 300 -4.69 28.79 14.63
CA VAL A 300 -4.74 29.07 13.19
C VAL A 300 -4.21 30.47 12.94
N ILE A 301 -3.11 30.57 12.23
CA ILE A 301 -2.52 31.86 11.84
C ILE A 301 -3.31 32.40 10.66
N SER A 302 -4.09 33.46 10.93
CA SER A 302 -4.96 34.10 9.94
C SER A 302 -4.89 35.61 10.06
N GLU A 303 -4.79 36.29 8.92
CA GLU A 303 -4.84 37.74 8.85
C GLU A 303 -6.21 38.28 9.28
N GLU A 304 -7.29 37.51 9.15
CA GLU A 304 -8.64 37.89 9.58
C GLU A 304 -8.72 38.14 11.09
N VAL A 305 -7.87 37.48 11.88
CA VAL A 305 -7.76 37.67 13.32
C VAL A 305 -6.54 38.53 13.70
N GLY A 306 -5.90 39.19 12.73
CA GLY A 306 -4.79 40.11 12.94
C GLY A 306 -3.42 39.41 13.13
N MET A 307 -3.28 38.14 12.77
CA MET A 307 -2.03 37.39 12.85
C MET A 307 -1.34 37.36 11.49
N SER A 308 0.00 37.48 11.48
CA SER A 308 0.82 37.30 10.28
C SER A 308 1.88 36.23 10.49
N LEU A 309 2.30 35.53 9.43
CA LEU A 309 3.37 34.55 9.51
C LEU A 309 4.69 35.09 10.05
N GLU A 310 5.01 36.35 9.75
CA GLU A 310 6.23 37.01 10.21
C GLU A 310 6.26 37.21 11.75
N GLY A 311 5.09 37.30 12.38
CA GLY A 311 4.94 37.51 13.81
C GLY A 311 4.71 36.26 14.65
N VAL A 312 4.73 35.08 14.05
CA VAL A 312 4.42 33.82 14.74
C VAL A 312 5.53 33.45 15.72
N THR A 313 5.11 33.11 16.94
CA THR A 313 5.98 32.58 17.99
C THR A 313 5.79 31.07 18.17
N ILE A 314 6.76 30.36 18.77
CA ILE A 314 6.70 28.93 19.02
C ILE A 314 5.45 28.54 19.85
N ASP A 315 5.05 29.38 20.81
CA ASP A 315 3.90 29.12 21.68
C ASP A 315 2.54 29.11 20.95
N GLN A 316 2.50 29.60 19.70
CA GLN A 316 1.31 29.59 18.86
C GLN A 316 1.25 28.38 17.95
N LEU A 317 2.35 27.61 17.86
CA LEU A 317 2.42 26.37 17.10
C LEU A 317 1.71 25.26 17.86
N GLY A 318 1.02 24.40 17.11
CA GLY A 318 0.52 23.16 17.66
C GLY A 318 1.65 22.15 17.88
N GLU A 319 1.38 21.14 18.68
CA GLU A 319 2.29 20.02 18.95
C GLU A 319 1.55 18.70 18.87
N ALA A 320 2.27 17.64 18.53
CA ALA A 320 1.80 16.26 18.61
C ALA A 320 2.97 15.35 18.98
N LYS A 321 2.69 14.15 19.49
CA LYS A 321 3.73 13.15 19.75
C LYS A 321 4.32 12.64 18.45
N LYS A 322 3.47 12.39 17.46
CA LYS A 322 3.88 11.90 16.15
C LYS A 322 2.95 12.39 15.04
N ILE A 323 3.51 12.67 13.88
CA ILE A 323 2.75 12.88 12.64
C ILE A 323 3.29 11.93 11.58
N GLN A 324 2.37 11.23 10.92
CA GLN A 324 2.67 10.39 9.78
C GLN A 324 1.98 10.93 8.53
N VAL A 325 2.77 11.23 7.49
CA VAL A 325 2.26 11.76 6.23
C VAL A 325 2.58 10.80 5.10
N SER A 326 1.55 10.22 4.52
CA SER A 326 1.66 9.41 3.30
C SER A 326 1.49 10.28 2.04
N LYS A 327 1.45 9.66 0.89
CA LYS A 327 1.15 10.34 -0.38
C LYS A 327 -0.23 11.01 -0.39
N ASP A 328 -1.21 10.40 0.29
CA ASP A 328 -2.62 10.79 0.19
C ASP A 328 -3.21 11.27 1.53
N ASN A 329 -2.62 10.91 2.66
CA ASN A 329 -3.17 11.14 3.99
C ASN A 329 -2.15 11.73 4.96
N THR A 330 -2.65 12.51 5.93
CA THR A 330 -1.91 12.98 7.11
C THR A 330 -2.61 12.51 8.37
N THR A 331 -1.88 11.81 9.24
CA THR A 331 -2.36 11.31 10.54
C THR A 331 -1.62 12.03 11.67
N LEU A 332 -2.38 12.68 12.54
CA LEU A 332 -1.92 13.31 13.78
C LEU A 332 -2.16 12.33 14.93
N ILE A 333 -1.14 11.99 15.68
CA ILE A 333 -1.18 11.01 16.77
C ILE A 333 -0.76 11.70 18.06
N ASP A 334 -1.63 11.60 19.08
CA ASP A 334 -1.41 12.15 20.40
C ASP A 334 -1.10 13.66 20.35
N GLY A 335 -2.12 14.42 19.93
CA GLY A 335 -2.08 15.88 19.88
C GLY A 335 -2.02 16.48 21.29
N ALA A 336 -1.31 17.60 21.44
CA ALA A 336 -1.10 18.26 22.75
C ALA A 336 -2.28 19.14 23.21
N GLY A 337 -3.44 19.09 22.51
CA GLY A 337 -4.64 19.84 22.90
C GLY A 337 -5.24 19.34 24.22
N ASP A 338 -5.88 20.22 24.97
CA ASP A 338 -6.58 19.82 26.20
C ASP A 338 -7.86 19.04 25.82
N SER A 339 -8.04 17.84 26.40
CA SER A 339 -9.21 16.99 26.15
C SER A 339 -10.54 17.70 26.41
N LYS A 340 -10.58 18.69 27.34
CA LYS A 340 -11.78 19.49 27.60
C LYS A 340 -12.10 20.43 26.45
N ASP A 341 -11.08 21.02 25.82
CA ASP A 341 -11.25 21.89 24.67
C ASP A 341 -11.68 21.09 23.44
N ILE A 342 -11.14 19.89 23.28
CA ILE A 342 -11.55 18.95 22.22
C ILE A 342 -13.02 18.53 22.43
N GLU A 343 -13.42 18.17 23.65
CA GLU A 343 -14.81 17.83 23.99
C GLU A 343 -15.75 19.01 23.78
N ALA A 344 -15.36 20.20 24.20
CA ALA A 344 -16.12 21.44 23.97
C ALA A 344 -16.31 21.70 22.47
N ARG A 345 -15.27 21.48 21.65
CA ARG A 345 -15.33 21.61 20.20
C ARG A 345 -16.26 20.58 19.56
N VAL A 346 -16.22 19.32 19.99
CA VAL A 346 -17.13 18.26 19.55
C VAL A 346 -18.58 18.64 19.85
N ASN A 347 -18.86 19.11 21.06
CA ASN A 347 -20.21 19.53 21.47
C ASN A 347 -20.68 20.76 20.69
N GLN A 348 -19.82 21.72 20.37
CA GLN A 348 -20.13 22.84 19.49
C GLN A 348 -20.55 22.36 18.09
N ILE A 349 -19.83 21.43 17.50
CA ILE A 349 -20.17 20.89 16.18
C ILE A 349 -21.50 20.11 16.23
N ARG A 350 -21.74 19.34 17.29
CA ARG A 350 -23.03 18.64 17.49
C ARG A 350 -24.22 19.61 17.55
N ALA A 351 -24.09 20.73 18.25
CA ALA A 351 -25.12 21.78 18.26
C ALA A 351 -25.36 22.35 16.84
N GLN A 352 -24.30 22.60 16.08
CA GLN A 352 -24.42 23.06 14.68
C GLN A 352 -25.11 22.03 13.77
N ILE A 353 -24.93 20.73 14.01
CA ILE A 353 -25.64 19.64 13.27
C ILE A 353 -27.14 19.75 13.51
N GLU A 354 -27.58 19.99 14.75
CA GLU A 354 -28.99 20.12 15.10
C GLU A 354 -29.65 21.38 14.48
N GLU A 355 -28.90 22.45 14.35
CA GLU A 355 -29.36 23.71 13.76
C GLU A 355 -29.36 23.73 12.23
N SER A 356 -28.60 22.83 11.60
CA SER A 356 -28.42 22.79 10.14
C SER A 356 -29.66 22.24 9.43
N SER A 357 -30.12 22.95 8.40
CA SER A 357 -31.20 22.52 7.52
C SER A 357 -30.74 21.73 6.29
N SER A 358 -29.43 21.67 6.04
CA SER A 358 -28.81 21.00 4.90
C SER A 358 -28.35 19.60 5.29
N ASP A 359 -28.89 18.57 4.63
CA ASP A 359 -28.49 17.17 4.87
C ASP A 359 -27.01 16.95 4.56
N TYR A 360 -26.51 17.58 3.49
CA TYR A 360 -25.10 17.52 3.11
C TYR A 360 -24.18 18.17 4.16
N ASP A 361 -24.55 19.35 4.70
CA ASP A 361 -23.75 20.00 5.73
C ASP A 361 -23.78 19.22 7.04
N ARG A 362 -24.93 18.62 7.38
CA ARG A 362 -25.07 17.71 8.53
C ARG A 362 -24.13 16.51 8.40
N GLU A 363 -24.11 15.85 7.24
CA GLU A 363 -23.22 14.72 6.98
C GLU A 363 -21.75 15.13 7.16
N LYS A 364 -21.34 16.26 6.59
CA LYS A 364 -19.96 16.75 6.70
C LYS A 364 -19.55 17.19 8.11
N MET A 365 -20.47 17.71 8.89
CA MET A 365 -20.24 17.98 10.30
C MET A 365 -20.19 16.69 11.13
N GLN A 366 -20.98 15.67 10.81
CA GLN A 366 -20.88 14.35 11.45
C GLN A 366 -19.53 13.69 11.19
N GLU A 367 -18.99 13.77 9.96
CA GLU A 367 -17.62 13.31 9.64
C GLU A 367 -16.58 14.02 10.52
N ARG A 368 -16.68 15.33 10.73
CA ARG A 368 -15.77 16.09 11.60
C ARG A 368 -15.84 15.65 13.06
N VAL A 369 -17.07 15.43 13.56
CA VAL A 369 -17.27 14.88 14.93
C VAL A 369 -16.63 13.50 15.05
N ALA A 370 -16.84 12.62 14.08
CA ALA A 370 -16.26 11.28 14.09
C ALA A 370 -14.72 11.33 14.11
N LYS A 371 -14.12 12.23 13.32
CA LYS A 371 -12.65 12.41 13.28
C LYS A 371 -12.08 12.97 14.57
N LEU A 372 -12.77 13.90 15.25
CA LEU A 372 -12.31 14.49 16.51
C LEU A 372 -12.56 13.59 17.73
N ALA A 373 -13.74 12.95 17.79
CA ALA A 373 -14.15 12.16 18.95
C ALA A 373 -13.64 10.71 18.92
N GLY A 374 -13.28 10.19 17.73
CA GLY A 374 -12.84 8.81 17.56
C GLY A 374 -11.42 8.56 18.05
N GLY A 375 -10.57 9.57 18.05
CA GLY A 375 -9.15 9.43 18.35
C GLY A 375 -8.39 8.55 17.35
N VAL A 376 -7.21 8.11 17.73
CA VAL A 376 -6.35 7.19 16.97
C VAL A 376 -6.04 5.98 17.85
N ALA A 377 -6.36 4.78 17.37
CA ALA A 377 -5.89 3.55 17.99
C ALA A 377 -4.46 3.25 17.52
N VAL A 378 -3.55 3.08 18.46
CA VAL A 378 -2.14 2.76 18.20
C VAL A 378 -1.89 1.33 18.62
N ILE A 379 -1.67 0.43 17.67
CA ILE A 379 -1.25 -0.94 17.93
C ILE A 379 0.27 -0.95 18.02
N LYS A 380 0.79 -1.20 19.23
CA LYS A 380 2.22 -1.35 19.48
C LYS A 380 2.58 -2.83 19.37
N VAL A 381 3.39 -3.16 18.40
CA VAL A 381 3.79 -4.54 18.13
C VAL A 381 4.96 -4.92 19.02
N GLY A 382 4.82 -6.03 19.77
CA GLY A 382 5.88 -6.58 20.62
C GLY A 382 6.60 -7.76 19.99
N ALA A 383 7.94 -7.81 20.13
CA ALA A 383 8.76 -8.93 19.68
C ALA A 383 10.10 -9.00 20.44
N ALA A 384 10.78 -10.16 20.36
CA ALA A 384 12.05 -10.37 21.05
C ALA A 384 13.26 -9.81 20.27
N THR A 385 13.14 -9.68 18.95
CA THR A 385 14.23 -9.21 18.08
C THR A 385 13.71 -8.18 17.07
N GLU A 386 14.60 -7.32 16.56
CA GLU A 386 14.26 -6.31 15.56
C GLU A 386 13.74 -6.94 14.25
N VAL A 387 14.32 -8.08 13.84
CA VAL A 387 13.88 -8.80 12.63
C VAL A 387 12.46 -9.34 12.80
N GLU A 388 12.15 -9.93 13.94
CA GLU A 388 10.81 -10.42 14.27
C GLU A 388 9.81 -9.25 14.40
N MET A 389 10.24 -8.14 14.98
CA MET A 389 9.45 -6.92 15.14
C MET A 389 8.98 -6.41 13.78
N LYS A 390 9.90 -6.26 12.83
CA LYS A 390 9.59 -5.78 11.47
C LYS A 390 8.65 -6.73 10.72
N GLU A 391 8.88 -8.05 10.82
CA GLU A 391 8.01 -9.05 10.22
C GLU A 391 6.60 -8.99 10.81
N LYS A 392 6.50 -8.97 12.15
CA LYS A 392 5.22 -8.95 12.84
C LYS A 392 4.45 -7.64 12.60
N LYS A 393 5.17 -6.50 12.54
CA LYS A 393 4.58 -5.20 12.19
C LYS A 393 3.97 -5.22 10.80
N ALA A 394 4.70 -5.67 9.79
CA ALA A 394 4.19 -5.79 8.43
C ALA A 394 2.93 -6.68 8.37
N ARG A 395 2.93 -7.80 9.08
CA ARG A 395 1.79 -8.71 9.18
C ARG A 395 0.56 -8.08 9.85
N VAL A 396 0.76 -7.25 10.87
CA VAL A 396 -0.32 -6.47 11.51
C VAL A 396 -0.86 -5.40 10.54
N GLU A 397 0.01 -4.73 9.79
CA GLU A 397 -0.39 -3.74 8.77
C GLU A 397 -1.23 -4.40 7.66
N ASP A 398 -0.81 -5.55 7.13
CA ASP A 398 -1.57 -6.31 6.12
C ASP A 398 -2.95 -6.75 6.67
N ALA A 399 -2.99 -7.28 7.89
CA ALA A 399 -4.23 -7.68 8.53
C ALA A 399 -5.18 -6.50 8.79
N LEU A 400 -4.65 -5.33 9.13
CA LEU A 400 -5.42 -4.10 9.28
C LEU A 400 -6.02 -3.64 7.94
N HIS A 401 -5.25 -3.70 6.86
CA HIS A 401 -5.74 -3.37 5.52
C HIS A 401 -6.83 -4.35 5.06
N ALA A 402 -6.63 -5.64 5.26
CA ALA A 402 -7.63 -6.67 4.94
C ALA A 402 -8.93 -6.48 5.73
N THR A 403 -8.85 -6.17 7.03
CA THR A 403 -10.03 -5.90 7.86
C THR A 403 -10.78 -4.64 7.42
N ARG A 404 -10.09 -3.57 7.06
CA ARG A 404 -10.72 -2.37 6.48
C ARG A 404 -11.43 -2.69 5.17
N ALA A 405 -10.78 -3.43 4.27
CA ALA A 405 -11.37 -3.88 3.01
C ALA A 405 -12.63 -4.74 3.23
N ALA A 406 -12.63 -5.59 4.27
CA ALA A 406 -13.78 -6.41 4.64
C ALA A 406 -14.95 -5.58 5.19
N VAL A 407 -14.68 -4.57 6.00
CA VAL A 407 -15.72 -3.66 6.52
C VAL A 407 -16.32 -2.81 5.39
N GLU A 408 -15.51 -2.43 4.40
CA GLU A 408 -15.91 -1.58 3.27
C GLU A 408 -16.78 -2.31 2.25
N GLU A 409 -16.39 -3.50 1.78
CA GLU A 409 -17.08 -4.22 0.71
C GLU A 409 -17.63 -5.61 1.13
N GLY A 410 -17.52 -5.95 2.42
CA GLY A 410 -17.96 -7.25 2.91
C GLY A 410 -16.95 -8.37 2.68
N VAL A 411 -17.38 -9.58 2.99
CA VAL A 411 -16.57 -10.79 2.94
C VAL A 411 -17.21 -11.88 2.10
N VAL A 412 -16.36 -12.72 1.51
CA VAL A 412 -16.71 -13.91 0.74
C VAL A 412 -16.08 -15.15 1.39
N PRO A 413 -16.50 -16.38 1.03
CA PRO A 413 -15.81 -17.60 1.47
C PRO A 413 -14.34 -17.58 1.03
N GLY A 414 -13.41 -17.70 1.99
CA GLY A 414 -11.97 -17.61 1.76
C GLY A 414 -11.35 -18.87 1.18
N GLY A 415 -10.00 -18.87 1.13
CA GLY A 415 -9.23 -20.01 0.63
C GLY A 415 -9.38 -20.27 -0.87
N GLY A 416 -9.72 -19.26 -1.65
CA GLY A 416 -9.95 -19.38 -3.10
C GLY A 416 -11.34 -19.89 -3.48
N VAL A 417 -12.20 -20.22 -2.51
CA VAL A 417 -13.54 -20.78 -2.77
C VAL A 417 -14.44 -19.81 -3.51
N ALA A 418 -14.40 -18.52 -3.18
CA ALA A 418 -15.21 -17.49 -3.85
C ALA A 418 -14.95 -17.44 -5.36
N LEU A 419 -13.68 -17.53 -5.78
CA LEU A 419 -13.31 -17.60 -7.20
C LEU A 419 -13.85 -18.86 -7.88
N VAL A 420 -13.80 -20.02 -7.20
CA VAL A 420 -14.38 -21.28 -7.72
C VAL A 420 -15.90 -21.15 -7.86
N ARG A 421 -16.60 -20.49 -6.95
CA ARG A 421 -18.04 -20.25 -7.07
C ARG A 421 -18.37 -19.30 -8.21
N ALA A 422 -17.58 -18.24 -8.41
CA ALA A 422 -17.75 -17.30 -9.51
C ALA A 422 -17.64 -17.97 -10.89
N LEU A 423 -16.92 -19.10 -11.03
CA LEU A 423 -16.88 -19.90 -12.27
C LEU A 423 -18.27 -20.31 -12.75
N THR A 424 -19.24 -20.49 -11.84
CA THR A 424 -20.60 -20.89 -12.19
C THR A 424 -21.33 -19.78 -12.96
N ALA A 425 -21.12 -18.52 -12.61
CA ALA A 425 -21.70 -17.38 -13.32
C ALA A 425 -21.07 -17.19 -14.71
N ILE A 426 -19.75 -17.45 -14.82
CA ILE A 426 -19.03 -17.31 -16.08
C ILE A 426 -19.46 -18.37 -17.11
N LYS A 427 -19.85 -19.57 -16.71
CA LYS A 427 -20.32 -20.65 -17.61
C LYS A 427 -21.45 -20.22 -18.56
N GLY A 428 -22.22 -19.18 -18.21
CA GLY A 428 -23.26 -18.60 -19.07
C GLY A 428 -22.76 -17.52 -20.03
N THR A 429 -21.54 -17.02 -19.83
CA THR A 429 -20.97 -15.94 -20.62
C THR A 429 -20.45 -16.48 -21.96
N LYS A 430 -20.81 -15.77 -23.06
CA LYS A 430 -20.38 -16.14 -24.41
C LYS A 430 -19.60 -14.99 -25.04
N GLY A 431 -18.52 -15.35 -25.72
CA GLY A 431 -17.79 -14.46 -26.61
C GLY A 431 -18.54 -14.23 -27.93
N ASP A 432 -18.16 -13.18 -28.66
CA ASP A 432 -18.73 -12.86 -29.95
C ASP A 432 -18.18 -13.80 -31.07
N ASN A 433 -17.04 -14.46 -30.78
CA ASN A 433 -16.39 -15.42 -31.66
C ASN A 433 -15.71 -16.54 -30.88
N HIS A 434 -15.11 -17.50 -31.59
CA HIS A 434 -14.43 -18.65 -30.98
C HIS A 434 -13.26 -18.24 -30.08
N GLU A 435 -12.44 -17.29 -30.52
CA GLU A 435 -11.24 -16.84 -29.79
C GLU A 435 -11.59 -16.13 -28.50
N GLN A 436 -12.68 -15.34 -28.47
CA GLN A 436 -13.19 -14.78 -27.21
C GLN A 436 -13.71 -15.86 -26.26
N ASN A 437 -14.32 -16.94 -26.76
CA ASN A 437 -14.71 -18.06 -25.89
C ASN A 437 -13.48 -18.74 -25.28
N ILE A 438 -12.39 -18.91 -26.02
CA ILE A 438 -11.12 -19.40 -25.46
C ILE A 438 -10.56 -18.43 -24.42
N GLY A 439 -10.68 -17.11 -24.65
CA GLY A 439 -10.32 -16.09 -23.65
C GLY A 439 -11.10 -16.24 -22.33
N ILE A 440 -12.38 -16.56 -22.43
CA ILE A 440 -13.23 -16.86 -21.25
C ILE A 440 -12.72 -18.13 -20.53
N GLU A 441 -12.39 -19.18 -21.27
CA GLU A 441 -11.85 -20.41 -20.70
C GLU A 441 -10.50 -20.20 -20.00
N ILE A 442 -9.62 -19.34 -20.56
CA ILE A 442 -8.34 -18.95 -19.94
C ILE A 442 -8.58 -18.31 -18.59
N ALA A 443 -9.52 -17.36 -18.50
CA ALA A 443 -9.87 -16.71 -17.24
C ALA A 443 -10.43 -17.71 -16.23
N CYS A 444 -11.35 -18.59 -16.65
CA CYS A 444 -11.90 -19.64 -15.80
C CYS A 444 -10.82 -20.54 -15.22
N ARG A 445 -9.90 -21.04 -16.06
CA ARG A 445 -8.81 -21.91 -15.62
C ARG A 445 -7.86 -21.21 -14.65
N SER A 446 -7.61 -19.93 -14.89
CA SER A 446 -6.73 -19.14 -14.02
C SER A 446 -7.33 -18.90 -12.63
N MET A 447 -8.65 -18.78 -12.53
CA MET A 447 -9.35 -18.60 -11.26
C MET A 447 -9.30 -19.86 -10.34
N GLU A 448 -8.92 -21.02 -10.86
CA GLU A 448 -8.68 -22.21 -10.06
C GLU A 448 -7.33 -22.16 -9.30
N GLU A 449 -6.35 -21.44 -9.85
CA GLU A 449 -4.95 -21.49 -9.40
C GLU A 449 -4.73 -21.01 -7.96
N PRO A 450 -5.41 -19.99 -7.41
CA PRO A 450 -5.24 -19.62 -6.01
C PRO A 450 -5.56 -20.78 -5.04
N LEU A 451 -6.68 -21.47 -5.22
CA LEU A 451 -7.01 -22.67 -4.42
C LEU A 451 -5.96 -23.78 -4.63
N ARG A 452 -5.58 -24.05 -5.89
CA ARG A 452 -4.58 -25.05 -6.22
C ARG A 452 -3.24 -24.76 -5.56
N GLN A 453 -2.80 -23.50 -5.56
CA GLN A 453 -1.54 -23.09 -4.94
C GLN A 453 -1.57 -23.21 -3.41
N ILE A 454 -2.68 -22.81 -2.77
CA ILE A 454 -2.88 -23.00 -1.32
C ILE A 454 -2.74 -24.46 -0.93
N VAL A 455 -3.37 -25.36 -1.70
CA VAL A 455 -3.32 -26.81 -1.46
C VAL A 455 -1.91 -27.36 -1.70
N ALA A 456 -1.23 -26.93 -2.77
CA ALA A 456 0.15 -27.33 -3.07
C ALA A 456 1.11 -26.91 -1.94
N ASN A 457 1.01 -25.69 -1.45
CA ASN A 457 1.80 -25.20 -0.32
C ASN A 457 1.51 -25.97 0.98
N ALA A 458 0.30 -26.51 1.12
CA ALA A 458 -0.08 -27.37 2.24
C ALA A 458 0.40 -28.82 2.10
N GLY A 459 0.98 -29.19 0.95
CA GLY A 459 1.44 -30.55 0.65
C GLY A 459 0.32 -31.50 0.23
N GLY A 460 -0.86 -30.98 -0.16
CA GLY A 460 -1.99 -31.74 -0.67
C GLY A 460 -1.95 -31.90 -2.19
N GLU A 461 -2.91 -32.67 -2.73
CA GLU A 461 -3.08 -32.83 -4.17
C GLU A 461 -4.07 -31.81 -4.74
N PRO A 462 -3.61 -30.77 -5.48
CA PRO A 462 -4.44 -29.65 -5.91
C PRO A 462 -5.65 -30.04 -6.75
N SER A 463 -5.51 -31.03 -7.63
CA SER A 463 -6.57 -31.44 -8.53
C SER A 463 -7.72 -32.14 -7.80
N VAL A 464 -7.39 -33.00 -6.83
CA VAL A 464 -8.38 -33.71 -6.01
C VAL A 464 -9.21 -32.71 -5.18
N VAL A 465 -8.51 -31.79 -4.50
CA VAL A 465 -9.18 -30.79 -3.66
C VAL A 465 -10.03 -29.82 -4.51
N PHE A 466 -9.50 -29.37 -5.65
CA PHE A 466 -10.26 -28.50 -6.55
C PHE A 466 -11.58 -29.15 -6.98
N HIS A 467 -11.58 -30.40 -7.44
CA HIS A 467 -12.79 -31.09 -7.85
C HIS A 467 -13.79 -31.26 -6.69
N ALA A 468 -13.31 -31.66 -5.51
CA ALA A 468 -14.16 -31.78 -4.33
C ALA A 468 -14.81 -30.44 -3.92
N VAL A 469 -14.06 -29.34 -4.00
CA VAL A 469 -14.58 -27.99 -3.74
C VAL A 469 -15.55 -27.55 -4.85
N ALA A 470 -15.23 -27.79 -6.12
CA ALA A 470 -16.07 -27.40 -7.26
C ALA A 470 -17.44 -28.10 -7.26
N ASP A 471 -17.50 -29.37 -6.85
CA ASP A 471 -18.74 -30.14 -6.69
C ASP A 471 -19.57 -29.68 -5.49
N GLY A 472 -18.95 -29.02 -4.52
CA GLY A 472 -19.62 -28.45 -3.35
C GLY A 472 -20.47 -27.23 -3.70
N LYS A 473 -21.39 -26.86 -2.79
CA LYS A 473 -22.31 -25.71 -2.94
C LYS A 473 -22.07 -24.67 -1.86
N GLY A 474 -22.44 -23.41 -2.16
CA GLY A 474 -22.35 -22.29 -1.22
C GLY A 474 -20.93 -22.09 -0.71
N SER A 475 -20.77 -22.01 0.60
CA SER A 475 -19.47 -21.75 1.25
C SER A 475 -18.62 -23.03 1.48
N HIS A 476 -19.04 -24.19 0.94
CA HIS A 476 -18.27 -25.43 1.12
C HIS A 476 -16.88 -25.34 0.48
N GLY A 477 -15.83 -25.61 1.25
CA GLY A 477 -14.45 -25.50 0.80
C GLY A 477 -13.51 -26.42 1.57
N PHE A 478 -12.21 -26.15 1.46
CA PHE A 478 -11.15 -26.95 2.07
C PHE A 478 -10.29 -26.06 2.97
N ASN A 479 -10.21 -26.40 4.25
CA ASN A 479 -9.32 -25.79 5.21
C ASN A 479 -7.91 -26.37 5.07
N ALA A 480 -7.02 -25.67 4.40
CA ALA A 480 -5.64 -26.14 4.16
C ALA A 480 -4.77 -26.20 5.43
N ALA A 481 -5.18 -25.55 6.53
CA ALA A 481 -4.47 -25.64 7.80
C ALA A 481 -4.70 -27.00 8.47
N THR A 482 -5.98 -27.48 8.51
CA THR A 482 -6.38 -28.71 9.20
C THR A 482 -6.53 -29.91 8.26
N GLY A 483 -6.75 -29.68 6.96
CA GLY A 483 -7.02 -30.73 5.99
C GLY A 483 -8.50 -31.13 5.90
N GLU A 484 -9.41 -30.38 6.51
CA GLU A 484 -10.83 -30.69 6.59
C GLU A 484 -11.66 -29.95 5.54
N TYR A 485 -12.73 -30.61 5.06
CA TYR A 485 -13.73 -29.99 4.22
C TYR A 485 -14.90 -29.49 5.07
N GLY A 486 -15.44 -28.32 4.73
CA GLY A 486 -16.59 -27.77 5.45
C GLY A 486 -17.03 -26.41 4.94
N ASP A 487 -17.91 -25.78 5.70
CA ASP A 487 -18.39 -24.44 5.43
C ASP A 487 -17.33 -23.41 5.86
N MET A 488 -16.68 -22.76 4.89
CA MET A 488 -15.57 -21.82 5.13
C MET A 488 -16.02 -20.65 6.03
N LEU A 489 -17.25 -20.16 5.87
CA LEU A 489 -17.77 -19.07 6.68
C LEU A 489 -17.93 -19.49 8.15
N LYS A 490 -18.40 -20.72 8.40
CA LYS A 490 -18.50 -21.25 9.78
C LYS A 490 -17.16 -21.59 10.39
N MET A 491 -16.17 -21.95 9.56
CA MET A 491 -14.78 -22.18 9.98
C MET A 491 -14.02 -20.88 10.23
N GLY A 492 -14.62 -19.71 9.94
CA GLY A 492 -13.97 -18.42 10.09
C GLY A 492 -12.93 -18.11 9.01
N ILE A 493 -12.96 -18.82 7.88
CA ILE A 493 -12.04 -18.62 6.75
C ILE A 493 -12.72 -17.68 5.76
N LEU A 494 -12.43 -16.38 5.90
CA LEU A 494 -13.08 -15.29 5.19
C LEU A 494 -12.05 -14.51 4.40
N ASP A 495 -12.36 -14.18 3.14
CA ASP A 495 -11.58 -13.26 2.33
C ASP A 495 -12.37 -11.96 2.11
N PRO A 496 -11.74 -10.77 2.21
CA PRO A 496 -12.40 -9.52 1.85
C PRO A 496 -12.78 -9.51 0.36
N THR A 497 -14.01 -9.11 0.06
CA THR A 497 -14.50 -9.04 -1.32
C THR A 497 -13.66 -8.10 -2.17
N LYS A 498 -13.31 -6.92 -1.62
CA LYS A 498 -12.46 -5.92 -2.27
C LYS A 498 -11.10 -6.50 -2.67
N VAL A 499 -10.46 -7.27 -1.77
CA VAL A 499 -9.16 -7.92 -2.03
C VAL A 499 -9.28 -8.92 -3.18
N THR A 500 -10.26 -9.83 -3.12
CA THR A 500 -10.44 -10.89 -4.12
C THR A 500 -10.74 -10.32 -5.51
N ARG A 501 -11.66 -9.33 -5.61
CA ARG A 501 -12.00 -8.72 -6.91
C ARG A 501 -10.86 -7.88 -7.49
N THR A 502 -10.14 -7.11 -6.64
CA THR A 502 -9.02 -6.27 -7.07
C THR A 502 -7.88 -7.12 -7.59
N ALA A 503 -7.55 -8.21 -6.89
CA ALA A 503 -6.55 -9.17 -7.34
C ALA A 503 -6.88 -9.74 -8.73
N LEU A 504 -8.14 -10.13 -8.96
CA LEU A 504 -8.60 -10.66 -10.24
C LEU A 504 -8.55 -9.59 -11.35
N GLN A 505 -9.02 -8.37 -11.08
CA GLN A 505 -9.04 -7.27 -12.05
C GLN A 505 -7.63 -6.83 -12.47
N ASN A 506 -6.72 -6.63 -11.50
CA ASN A 506 -5.35 -6.23 -11.78
C ASN A 506 -4.58 -7.32 -12.52
N ALA A 507 -4.75 -8.58 -12.13
CA ALA A 507 -4.17 -9.72 -12.84
C ALA A 507 -4.61 -9.78 -14.31
N ALA A 508 -5.90 -9.66 -14.57
CA ALA A 508 -6.44 -9.70 -15.93
C ALA A 508 -6.00 -8.50 -16.78
N SER A 509 -5.95 -7.31 -16.19
CA SER A 509 -5.51 -6.10 -16.87
C SER A 509 -4.08 -6.25 -17.40
N ILE A 510 -3.15 -6.62 -16.55
CA ILE A 510 -1.73 -6.74 -16.92
C ILE A 510 -1.49 -7.98 -17.78
N ALA A 511 -2.07 -9.14 -17.45
CA ALA A 511 -1.96 -10.33 -18.28
C ALA A 511 -2.50 -10.07 -19.69
N GLY A 512 -3.61 -9.35 -19.82
CA GLY A 512 -4.19 -8.95 -21.11
C GLY A 512 -3.24 -8.09 -21.95
N LEU A 513 -2.52 -7.14 -21.33
CA LEU A 513 -1.50 -6.33 -22.00
C LEU A 513 -0.32 -7.20 -22.46
N MET A 514 0.14 -8.11 -21.61
CA MET A 514 1.25 -9.00 -21.91
C MET A 514 0.91 -10.01 -23.02
N ILE A 515 -0.30 -10.55 -23.04
CA ILE A 515 -0.79 -11.48 -24.09
C ILE A 515 -0.82 -10.76 -25.44
N THR A 516 -1.19 -9.47 -25.46
CA THR A 516 -1.27 -8.67 -26.70
C THR A 516 0.06 -8.06 -27.15
N THR A 517 1.15 -8.26 -26.37
CA THR A 517 2.47 -7.74 -26.71
C THR A 517 3.09 -8.51 -27.87
N GLU A 518 3.56 -7.79 -28.90
CA GLU A 518 4.22 -8.34 -30.07
C GLU A 518 5.72 -8.05 -30.08
N CYS A 519 6.15 -6.93 -29.50
CA CYS A 519 7.53 -6.46 -29.58
C CYS A 519 7.98 -5.93 -28.22
N MET A 520 9.23 -6.21 -27.87
CA MET A 520 9.91 -5.65 -26.70
C MET A 520 11.16 -4.90 -27.14
N VAL A 521 11.40 -3.72 -26.54
CA VAL A 521 12.54 -2.85 -26.87
C VAL A 521 13.32 -2.53 -25.60
N ALA A 522 14.58 -2.92 -25.55
CA ALA A 522 15.48 -2.68 -24.43
C ALA A 522 16.78 -2.01 -24.88
N GLU A 523 17.50 -1.38 -23.97
CA GLU A 523 18.85 -0.90 -24.23
C GLU A 523 19.81 -2.09 -24.34
N LYS A 524 20.65 -2.09 -25.36
CA LYS A 524 21.75 -3.07 -25.45
C LYS A 524 22.65 -2.92 -24.22
N PRO A 525 23.10 -4.02 -23.61
CA PRO A 525 24.15 -3.97 -22.61
C PRO A 525 25.35 -3.22 -23.23
N GLN A 526 25.89 -2.25 -22.51
CA GLN A 526 27.19 -1.73 -22.88
C GLN A 526 28.20 -2.83 -22.55
N GLU A 527 28.91 -3.35 -23.57
CA GLU A 527 30.13 -4.11 -23.31
C GLU A 527 31.02 -3.18 -22.51
N GLU A 528 31.29 -3.50 -21.25
CA GLU A 528 32.41 -2.88 -20.53
C GLU A 528 33.61 -3.08 -21.39
N ALA A 529 34.18 -1.97 -21.89
CA ALA A 529 35.44 -1.99 -22.66
C ALA A 529 36.48 -2.68 -21.81
N ALA A 530 36.74 -3.95 -22.13
CA ALA A 530 37.77 -4.74 -21.49
C ALA A 530 39.10 -3.99 -21.62
N GLY A 531 39.60 -3.49 -20.51
CA GLY A 531 40.97 -3.16 -20.32
C GLY A 531 41.48 -2.00 -21.19
N GLY A 532 41.23 -0.78 -20.78
CA GLY A 532 42.15 0.32 -21.02
C GLY A 532 43.42 0.01 -20.25
N GLY A 533 44.45 -0.48 -20.96
CA GLY A 533 45.77 -0.74 -20.40
C GLY A 533 46.27 0.47 -19.65
N ALA A 534 46.81 0.25 -18.48
CA ALA A 534 47.56 1.25 -17.73
C ALA A 534 48.56 1.95 -18.69
N PRO A 535 48.66 3.28 -18.67
CA PRO A 535 49.68 3.94 -19.42
C PRO A 535 51.02 3.48 -18.87
N ASP A 536 51.80 2.84 -19.75
CA ASP A 536 53.18 2.47 -19.54
C ASP A 536 53.99 3.74 -19.22
N MET A 537 54.30 3.96 -17.94
CA MET A 537 55.27 4.94 -17.47
C MET A 537 56.68 4.34 -17.58
N GLY A 538 57.02 3.96 -18.80
CA GLY A 538 58.37 3.60 -19.18
C GLY A 538 59.11 4.77 -19.81
N GLY A 539 60.07 5.33 -19.09
CA GLY A 539 61.15 6.01 -19.71
C GLY A 539 61.21 7.54 -19.65
N MET A 540 61.78 8.08 -18.60
CA MET A 540 62.72 9.16 -18.75
C MET A 540 63.73 9.18 -17.57
N GLY A 541 64.75 8.39 -17.77
CA GLY A 541 65.98 8.61 -17.04
C GLY A 541 66.78 9.72 -17.71
N GLY A 542 67.42 10.53 -16.91
CA GLY A 542 68.66 11.14 -17.32
C GLY A 542 68.70 12.66 -17.42
N MET A 543 69.62 13.18 -16.63
CA MET A 543 70.44 14.42 -16.65
C MET A 543 69.90 15.49 -15.68
N GLY A 544 70.62 15.77 -14.61
CA GLY A 544 72.02 16.01 -14.48
C GLY A 544 72.34 17.48 -14.42
N GLY A 545 72.68 17.98 -13.24
CA GLY A 545 73.65 19.02 -13.21
C GLY A 545 73.26 20.42 -12.76
N MET A 546 73.86 20.77 -11.62
CA MET A 546 74.48 22.10 -11.32
C MET A 546 73.52 23.25 -11.01
N GLY A 547 73.55 23.74 -9.81
CA GLY A 547 74.59 24.64 -9.33
C GLY A 547 73.98 25.91 -8.79
N GLY A 548 74.21 26.20 -7.56
CA GLY A 548 74.78 27.44 -7.14
C GLY A 548 73.85 28.60 -6.70
N MET A 549 74.02 28.92 -5.45
CA MET A 549 74.10 30.28 -4.89
C MET A 549 72.86 31.15 -4.84
N MET A 550 72.44 31.42 -3.81
CA MET A 550 72.50 32.38 -2.70
C MET A 550 71.30 32.28 -1.82
#